data_444e596d8d39bf803cdb772750d512a3
#
_entry.id   444e596d8d39bf803cdb772750d512a3
#
_cell.length_a   1.000
_cell.length_b   1.000
_cell.length_c   1.000
_cell.angle_alpha   90.00
_cell.angle_beta   90.00
_cell.angle_gamma   90.00
#
_symmetry.space_group_name_H-M   'P 1'
#
loop_
_entity.id
_entity.type
_entity.pdbx_description
1 polymer ?
#
loop_
_entity_poly.entity_id
_entity_poly.type
_entity_poly.pdbx_seq_one_letter_code
_entity_poly.pdbx_strand_id
1 'polypeptide(L)'
;MRTNRLSRRDFLAAVGTCGAGAVVASAAGGVSGEGQKVKLSTPHAEKIGWRLCCQLYTFRDRTFYEAMEVLAGLGIRRVEPAFFLPLSKEQPDLKTSEMLAPAQRRELKRRLEDRGMLMASYYAPLEADTSGFRKVFDFAKEMGVETLVAEPPAQVFEALDSLCQEYKINLAIHNHSEAAGSKYWRPENVLRVCEGRSKAIGGCPDTGHYVRTGLDPSECLKKLQGRMICVHLKDVAEMGNPESRDVPLGEGKANYTQVLKTLRALNFRGLVTIEYEHLSPQLVEDVAKCVKFVEDFAATVDV
;
A
#
# COMPACT_ATOMS: atom_id res chain seq x y z
N MET A 1 -9.99 15.87 31.74
CA MET A 1 -10.22 15.69 30.30
C MET A 1 -9.69 14.33 29.92
N ARG A 2 -10.55 13.38 29.59
CA ARG A 2 -10.16 12.01 29.19
C ARG A 2 -9.90 12.05 27.69
N THR A 3 -8.65 11.88 27.27
CA THR A 3 -8.29 11.68 25.87
C THR A 3 -8.75 10.29 25.45
N ASN A 4 -9.74 10.25 24.57
CA ASN A 4 -10.15 9.02 23.89
C ASN A 4 -9.00 8.55 22.99
N ARG A 5 -8.25 7.55 23.44
CA ARG A 5 -7.29 6.84 22.60
C ARG A 5 -8.08 5.83 21.77
N LEU A 6 -8.26 6.11 20.48
CA LEU A 6 -8.71 5.10 19.54
C LEU A 6 -7.65 3.98 19.49
N SER A 7 -8.05 2.77 19.86
CA SER A 7 -7.19 1.58 19.76
C SER A 7 -7.23 1.04 18.32
N ARG A 8 -6.28 0.17 17.95
CA ARG A 8 -6.31 -0.54 16.66
C ARG A 8 -7.64 -1.30 16.46
N ARG A 9 -8.30 -1.73 17.55
CA ARG A 9 -9.67 -2.31 17.54
C ARG A 9 -10.71 -1.28 17.11
N ASP A 10 -10.56 -0.01 17.50
CA ASP A 10 -11.51 1.05 17.16
C ASP A 10 -11.35 1.45 15.67
N PHE A 11 -10.15 1.35 15.13
CA PHE A 11 -9.90 1.52 13.68
C PHE A 11 -10.60 0.42 12.85
N LEU A 12 -10.58 -0.82 13.32
CA LEU A 12 -11.31 -1.93 12.68
C LEU A 12 -12.84 -1.84 12.91
N ALA A 13 -13.29 -1.24 14.02
CA ALA A 13 -14.72 -1.06 14.34
C ALA A 13 -15.35 0.14 13.59
N ALA A 14 -14.60 1.18 13.26
CA ALA A 14 -15.10 2.34 12.52
C ALA A 14 -15.50 2.01 11.07
N VAL A 15 -15.07 0.88 10.54
CA VAL A 15 -15.47 0.38 9.21
C VAL A 15 -16.86 -0.29 9.23
N GLY A 16 -17.45 -0.54 10.42
CA GLY A 16 -18.65 -1.36 10.60
C GLY A 16 -20.01 -0.64 10.73
N THR A 17 -20.06 0.69 10.77
CA THR A 17 -21.34 1.41 10.99
C THR A 17 -21.53 2.61 10.09
N CYS A 18 -21.97 2.38 8.84
CA CYS A 18 -22.75 3.36 8.09
C CYS A 18 -24.10 2.75 7.77
N GLY A 19 -25.10 3.20 8.51
CA GLY A 19 -26.47 2.76 8.43
C GLY A 19 -27.19 3.26 7.18
N ALA A 20 -28.25 2.56 6.85
CA ALA A 20 -29.18 2.79 5.76
C ALA A 20 -29.78 4.21 5.78
N GLY A 21 -29.77 4.90 4.65
CA GLY A 21 -30.46 6.16 4.41
C GLY A 21 -30.96 6.26 2.98
N ALA A 22 -32.27 6.10 2.86
CA ALA A 22 -33.24 6.54 1.85
C ALA A 22 -32.80 6.70 0.37
N VAL A 23 -33.42 5.85 -0.44
CA VAL A 23 -33.57 5.96 -1.90
C VAL A 23 -34.41 7.21 -2.24
N VAL A 24 -33.87 8.12 -3.03
CA VAL A 24 -34.64 9.05 -3.84
C VAL A 24 -34.26 8.81 -5.29
N ALA A 25 -35.21 8.28 -6.04
CA ALA A 25 -35.10 8.13 -7.48
C ALA A 25 -35.19 9.53 -8.13
N SER A 26 -34.27 9.88 -9.00
CA SER A 26 -34.39 10.96 -9.95
C SER A 26 -33.82 10.57 -11.31
N ALA A 27 -34.53 11.02 -12.31
CA ALA A 27 -34.57 10.64 -13.68
C ALA A 27 -33.27 10.62 -14.46
N ALA A 28 -33.25 9.76 -15.46
CA ALA A 28 -32.27 9.60 -16.52
C ALA A 28 -32.02 10.90 -17.29
N GLY A 29 -30.76 11.29 -17.35
CA GLY A 29 -30.19 12.21 -18.32
C GLY A 29 -28.93 11.58 -18.86
N GLY A 30 -28.98 10.94 -20.01
CA GLY A 30 -27.84 10.37 -20.68
C GLY A 30 -26.86 11.46 -21.10
N VAL A 31 -25.62 11.40 -20.53
CA VAL A 31 -24.46 12.04 -21.11
C VAL A 31 -23.48 10.90 -21.39
N SER A 32 -23.49 10.45 -22.64
CA SER A 32 -22.50 9.57 -23.24
C SER A 32 -21.21 10.39 -23.45
N GLY A 33 -20.38 10.47 -22.43
CA GLY A 33 -18.98 10.87 -22.54
C GLY A 33 -18.14 9.62 -22.36
N GLU A 34 -17.86 8.88 -23.42
CA GLU A 34 -16.75 7.93 -23.44
C GLU A 34 -15.44 8.72 -23.32
N GLY A 35 -15.06 9.07 -22.11
CA GLY A 35 -13.71 9.54 -21.81
C GLY A 35 -12.74 8.44 -22.23
N GLN A 36 -11.87 8.76 -23.19
CA GLN A 36 -10.76 7.91 -23.57
C GLN A 36 -10.04 7.44 -22.30
N LYS A 37 -10.14 6.13 -21.98
CA LYS A 37 -9.44 5.52 -20.85
C LYS A 37 -7.94 5.67 -21.09
N VAL A 38 -7.30 6.59 -20.40
CA VAL A 38 -5.87 6.82 -20.49
C VAL A 38 -5.18 5.57 -19.94
N LYS A 39 -4.61 4.76 -20.82
CA LYS A 39 -3.78 3.62 -20.43
C LYS A 39 -2.40 4.16 -20.08
N LEU A 40 -2.05 4.13 -18.79
CA LEU A 40 -0.73 4.51 -18.32
C LEU A 40 0.30 3.44 -18.70
N SER A 41 1.51 3.89 -18.98
CA SER A 41 2.67 3.04 -19.19
C SER A 41 3.83 3.63 -18.39
N THR A 42 4.63 2.78 -17.76
CA THR A 42 5.70 3.21 -16.85
C THR A 42 7.07 2.63 -17.23
N PRO A 43 7.49 2.74 -18.52
CA PRO A 43 8.72 2.13 -18.99
C PRO A 43 9.99 2.79 -18.40
N HIS A 44 9.98 4.08 -18.11
CA HIS A 44 11.13 4.77 -17.52
C HIS A 44 11.32 4.40 -16.05
N ALA A 45 10.23 4.30 -15.28
CA ALA A 45 10.28 3.81 -13.91
C ALA A 45 10.82 2.36 -13.87
N GLU A 46 10.31 1.46 -14.73
CA GLU A 46 10.79 0.08 -14.83
C GLU A 46 12.29 0.03 -15.19
N LYS A 47 12.75 0.86 -16.13
CA LYS A 47 14.15 0.89 -16.57
C LYS A 47 15.11 1.29 -15.45
N ILE A 48 14.72 2.21 -14.58
CA ILE A 48 15.52 2.57 -13.41
C ILE A 48 15.32 1.61 -12.21
N GLY A 49 14.50 0.56 -12.38
CA GLY A 49 14.26 -0.50 -11.41
C GLY A 49 13.14 -0.22 -10.42
N TRP A 50 12.29 0.78 -10.70
CA TRP A 50 11.11 1.08 -9.91
C TRP A 50 9.89 0.36 -10.49
N ARG A 51 9.36 -0.61 -9.74
CA ARG A 51 8.20 -1.40 -10.14
C ARG A 51 6.95 -0.81 -9.50
N LEU A 52 6.17 -0.04 -10.29
CA LEU A 52 4.97 0.61 -9.77
C LEU A 52 3.92 -0.42 -9.35
N CYS A 53 3.37 -0.18 -8.18
CA CYS A 53 2.32 -0.95 -7.52
C CYS A 53 1.25 0.00 -6.98
N CYS A 54 0.07 -0.48 -6.68
CA CYS A 54 -0.95 0.26 -5.96
C CYS A 54 -1.43 -0.53 -4.74
N GLN A 55 -1.43 0.11 -3.58
CA GLN A 55 -2.03 -0.40 -2.36
C GLN A 55 -3.55 -0.24 -2.46
N LEU A 56 -4.29 -1.34 -2.27
CA LEU A 56 -5.73 -1.35 -2.57
C LEU A 56 -6.60 -0.69 -1.50
N TYR A 57 -6.07 -0.30 -0.34
CA TYR A 57 -6.77 0.57 0.59
C TYR A 57 -7.14 1.92 -0.05
N THR A 58 -6.38 2.33 -1.07
CA THR A 58 -6.71 3.44 -1.96
C THR A 58 -8.14 3.36 -2.50
N PHE A 59 -8.59 2.15 -2.81
CA PHE A 59 -9.93 1.87 -3.35
C PHE A 59 -10.81 1.12 -2.34
N ARG A 60 -10.72 1.43 -1.05
CA ARG A 60 -11.47 0.75 0.03
C ARG A 60 -12.98 0.93 -0.03
N ASP A 61 -13.47 1.82 -0.89
CA ASP A 61 -14.88 1.96 -1.26
C ASP A 61 -15.34 0.89 -2.26
N ARG A 62 -14.45 0.03 -2.69
CA ARG A 62 -14.66 -1.02 -3.70
C ARG A 62 -14.18 -2.37 -3.20
N THR A 63 -14.62 -3.42 -3.87
CA THR A 63 -14.08 -4.76 -3.68
C THR A 63 -12.74 -4.91 -4.40
N PHE A 64 -11.99 -5.96 -4.06
CA PHE A 64 -10.73 -6.28 -4.73
C PHE A 64 -10.90 -6.36 -6.25
N TYR A 65 -11.94 -7.08 -6.74
CA TYR A 65 -12.14 -7.25 -8.18
C TYR A 65 -12.49 -5.92 -8.87
N GLU A 66 -13.27 -5.05 -8.23
CA GLU A 66 -13.56 -3.72 -8.81
C GLU A 66 -12.32 -2.83 -8.86
N ALA A 67 -11.53 -2.81 -7.79
CA ALA A 67 -10.27 -2.07 -7.76
C ALA A 67 -9.28 -2.60 -8.81
N MET A 68 -9.18 -3.92 -8.97
CA MET A 68 -8.37 -4.57 -10.00
C MET A 68 -8.75 -4.10 -11.41
N GLU A 69 -10.06 -4.04 -11.74
CA GLU A 69 -10.52 -3.56 -13.06
C GLU A 69 -10.15 -2.09 -13.31
N VAL A 70 -10.27 -1.24 -12.27
CA VAL A 70 -9.85 0.17 -12.36
C VAL A 70 -8.36 0.26 -12.66
N LEU A 71 -7.53 -0.46 -11.90
CA LEU A 71 -6.07 -0.43 -12.04
C LEU A 71 -5.61 -1.02 -13.37
N ALA A 72 -6.24 -2.11 -13.83
CA ALA A 72 -5.99 -2.67 -15.15
C ALA A 72 -6.32 -1.67 -16.26
N GLY A 73 -7.43 -0.92 -16.12
CA GLY A 73 -7.82 0.16 -17.02
C GLY A 73 -6.80 1.30 -17.05
N LEU A 74 -6.16 1.62 -15.92
CA LEU A 74 -5.07 2.58 -15.82
C LEU A 74 -3.72 2.02 -16.33
N GLY A 75 -3.60 0.72 -16.56
CA GLY A 75 -2.34 0.09 -16.98
C GLY A 75 -1.40 -0.30 -15.84
N ILE A 76 -1.85 -0.18 -14.59
CA ILE A 76 -1.09 -0.62 -13.41
C ILE A 76 -1.17 -2.15 -13.32
N ARG A 77 -0.01 -2.80 -13.20
CA ARG A 77 0.11 -4.27 -13.28
C ARG A 77 0.41 -4.95 -11.95
N ARG A 78 0.70 -4.20 -10.90
CA ARG A 78 1.02 -4.74 -9.58
C ARG A 78 0.08 -4.17 -8.54
N VAL A 79 -0.40 -5.04 -7.67
CA VAL A 79 -1.33 -4.67 -6.59
C VAL A 79 -0.81 -5.18 -5.25
N GLU A 80 -1.14 -4.41 -4.21
CA GLU A 80 -0.95 -4.75 -2.82
C GLU A 80 -2.32 -4.75 -2.12
N PRO A 81 -3.02 -5.88 -2.02
CA PRO A 81 -4.23 -5.94 -1.24
C PRO A 81 -3.94 -5.95 0.26
N ALA A 82 -4.92 -5.48 1.04
CA ALA A 82 -4.93 -5.63 2.49
C ALA A 82 -5.86 -6.78 2.88
N PHE A 83 -5.47 -7.56 3.88
CA PHE A 83 -6.16 -8.78 4.34
C PHE A 83 -7.64 -8.62 4.68
N PHE A 84 -8.09 -7.41 4.96
CA PHE A 84 -9.47 -7.08 5.35
C PHE A 84 -10.35 -6.61 4.20
N LEU A 85 -9.81 -6.40 2.98
CA LEU A 85 -10.59 -5.91 1.85
C LEU A 85 -11.55 -6.98 1.31
N PRO A 86 -12.84 -6.63 1.04
CA PRO A 86 -13.78 -7.56 0.44
C PRO A 86 -13.31 -8.04 -0.93
N LEU A 87 -13.48 -9.33 -1.21
CA LEU A 87 -13.05 -9.93 -2.47
C LEU A 87 -13.96 -9.54 -3.64
N SER A 88 -15.28 -9.66 -3.45
CA SER A 88 -16.27 -9.36 -4.48
C SER A 88 -17.59 -8.86 -3.87
N LYS A 89 -18.47 -8.30 -4.71
CA LYS A 89 -19.82 -7.88 -4.30
C LYS A 89 -20.74 -9.04 -3.99
N GLU A 90 -20.59 -10.15 -4.72
CA GLU A 90 -21.40 -11.34 -4.57
C GLU A 90 -21.12 -12.06 -3.24
N GLN A 91 -19.91 -11.86 -2.70
CA GLN A 91 -19.44 -12.48 -1.46
C GLN A 91 -18.71 -11.45 -0.60
N PRO A 92 -19.40 -10.45 -0.03
CA PRO A 92 -18.78 -9.31 0.67
C PRO A 92 -18.09 -9.71 1.99
N ASP A 93 -18.47 -10.85 2.58
CA ASP A 93 -17.84 -11.37 3.79
C ASP A 93 -16.50 -12.05 3.52
N LEU A 94 -16.26 -12.51 2.29
CA LEU A 94 -14.96 -13.03 1.91
C LEU A 94 -13.95 -11.88 1.77
N LYS A 95 -12.83 -12.02 2.47
CA LYS A 95 -11.73 -11.07 2.41
C LYS A 95 -10.62 -11.61 1.51
N THR A 96 -9.83 -10.69 0.95
CA THR A 96 -8.63 -11.03 0.17
C THR A 96 -7.52 -11.45 1.13
N SER A 97 -7.61 -12.66 1.65
CA SER A 97 -6.73 -13.11 2.73
C SER A 97 -6.38 -14.61 2.62
N GLU A 98 -5.48 -15.03 3.49
CA GLU A 98 -5.09 -16.43 3.69
C GLU A 98 -6.24 -17.36 4.13
N MET A 99 -7.40 -16.79 4.47
CA MET A 99 -8.60 -17.54 4.84
C MET A 99 -9.41 -18.01 3.62
N LEU A 100 -9.09 -17.55 2.42
CA LEU A 100 -9.72 -18.02 1.19
C LEU A 100 -9.53 -19.52 0.98
N ALA A 101 -10.60 -20.22 0.59
CA ALA A 101 -10.52 -21.63 0.22
C ALA A 101 -9.67 -21.82 -1.06
N PRO A 102 -9.08 -23.01 -1.27
CA PRO A 102 -8.21 -23.26 -2.43
C PRO A 102 -8.84 -22.93 -3.79
N ALA A 103 -10.16 -23.17 -3.96
CA ALA A 103 -10.85 -22.82 -5.20
C ALA A 103 -10.94 -21.30 -5.41
N GLN A 104 -11.15 -20.53 -4.34
CA GLN A 104 -11.21 -19.07 -4.38
C GLN A 104 -9.84 -18.47 -4.67
N ARG A 105 -8.76 -19.03 -4.11
CA ARG A 105 -7.38 -18.61 -4.41
C ARG A 105 -7.02 -18.85 -5.87
N ARG A 106 -7.38 -20.01 -6.43
CA ARG A 106 -7.19 -20.28 -7.86
C ARG A 106 -7.94 -19.30 -8.74
N GLU A 107 -9.19 -19.00 -8.40
CA GLU A 107 -9.99 -18.02 -9.16
C GLU A 107 -9.40 -16.61 -9.05
N LEU A 108 -8.97 -16.19 -7.87
CA LEU A 108 -8.29 -14.92 -7.66
C LEU A 108 -7.03 -14.82 -8.52
N LYS A 109 -6.20 -15.84 -8.48
CA LYS A 109 -4.96 -15.91 -9.27
C LYS A 109 -5.24 -15.86 -10.77
N ARG A 110 -6.20 -16.68 -11.25
CA ARG A 110 -6.62 -16.67 -12.66
C ARG A 110 -7.09 -15.29 -13.11
N ARG A 111 -7.92 -14.60 -12.33
CA ARG A 111 -8.40 -13.25 -12.67
C ARG A 111 -7.27 -12.23 -12.76
N LEU A 112 -6.28 -12.31 -11.89
CA LEU A 112 -5.08 -11.48 -11.98
C LEU A 112 -4.30 -11.77 -13.28
N GLU A 113 -4.05 -13.05 -13.57
CA GLU A 113 -3.35 -13.49 -14.78
C GLU A 113 -4.08 -13.07 -16.06
N ASP A 114 -5.41 -13.21 -16.13
CA ASP A 114 -6.25 -12.79 -17.26
C ASP A 114 -6.13 -11.29 -17.57
N ARG A 115 -5.74 -10.48 -16.58
CA ARG A 115 -5.50 -9.02 -16.70
C ARG A 115 -4.00 -8.67 -16.85
N GLY A 116 -3.11 -9.67 -16.85
CA GLY A 116 -1.66 -9.47 -16.81
C GLY A 116 -1.22 -8.73 -15.56
N MET A 117 -1.88 -9.00 -14.43
CA MET A 117 -1.61 -8.39 -13.13
C MET A 117 -0.97 -9.37 -12.16
N LEU A 118 -0.27 -8.85 -11.17
CA LEU A 118 0.43 -9.59 -10.13
C LEU A 118 0.08 -9.02 -8.75
N MET A 119 -0.11 -9.90 -7.78
CA MET A 119 -0.09 -9.55 -6.37
C MET A 119 1.37 -9.49 -5.92
N ALA A 120 2.00 -8.31 -6.05
CA ALA A 120 3.44 -8.17 -5.82
C ALA A 120 3.79 -8.09 -4.34
N SER A 121 2.92 -7.44 -3.55
CA SER A 121 3.00 -7.38 -2.10
C SER A 121 1.64 -7.64 -1.48
N TYR A 122 1.62 -7.85 -0.16
CA TYR A 122 0.39 -8.14 0.59
C TYR A 122 0.47 -7.53 1.98
N TYR A 123 -0.48 -6.63 2.31
CA TYR A 123 -0.60 -6.08 3.66
C TYR A 123 -1.25 -7.11 4.57
N ALA A 124 -0.44 -7.75 5.41
CA ALA A 124 -0.71 -9.01 6.08
C ALA A 124 -1.04 -8.86 7.57
N PRO A 125 -1.89 -9.74 8.16
CA PRO A 125 -2.27 -9.73 9.57
C PRO A 125 -1.21 -10.42 10.44
N LEU A 126 -0.04 -9.81 10.59
CA LEU A 126 1.07 -10.36 11.40
C LEU A 126 1.03 -9.76 12.81
N GLU A 127 0.11 -10.25 13.62
CA GLU A 127 -0.14 -9.79 14.99
C GLU A 127 0.72 -10.56 16.03
N ALA A 128 0.38 -10.45 17.34
CA ALA A 128 1.12 -11.10 18.41
C ALA A 128 0.97 -12.63 18.44
N ASP A 129 -0.15 -13.16 17.96
CA ASP A 129 -0.36 -14.61 17.82
C ASP A 129 0.30 -15.13 16.55
N THR A 130 1.36 -15.91 16.72
CA THR A 130 2.16 -16.45 15.63
C THR A 130 1.57 -17.71 15.00
N SER A 131 0.51 -18.29 15.57
CA SER A 131 -0.08 -19.57 15.12
C SER A 131 -0.59 -19.53 13.68
N GLY A 132 -0.99 -18.35 13.21
CA GLY A 132 -1.48 -18.11 11.85
C GLY A 132 -0.40 -17.76 10.81
N PHE A 133 0.83 -17.46 11.22
CA PHE A 133 1.85 -16.91 10.32
C PHE A 133 2.13 -17.83 9.13
N ARG A 134 2.26 -19.13 9.35
CA ARG A 134 2.55 -20.07 8.26
C ARG A 134 1.45 -20.06 7.19
N LYS A 135 0.18 -19.90 7.57
CA LYS A 135 -0.93 -19.76 6.60
C LYS A 135 -0.81 -18.49 5.76
N VAL A 136 -0.35 -17.39 6.37
CA VAL A 136 -0.09 -16.12 5.66
C VAL A 136 1.03 -16.31 4.63
N PHE A 137 2.13 -16.97 5.01
CA PHE A 137 3.25 -17.22 4.12
C PHE A 137 2.89 -18.23 3.02
N ASP A 138 2.10 -19.27 3.32
CA ASP A 138 1.58 -20.21 2.33
C ASP A 138 0.72 -19.50 1.27
N PHE A 139 -0.20 -18.66 1.72
CA PHE A 139 -1.02 -17.83 0.83
C PHE A 139 -0.16 -16.89 -0.02
N ALA A 140 0.77 -16.18 0.58
CA ALA A 140 1.67 -15.28 -0.11
C ALA A 140 2.47 -16.02 -1.20
N LYS A 141 3.01 -17.20 -0.87
CA LYS A 141 3.73 -18.05 -1.82
C LYS A 141 2.85 -18.51 -2.98
N GLU A 142 1.62 -18.97 -2.68
CA GLU A 142 0.66 -19.42 -3.69
C GLU A 142 0.27 -18.30 -4.65
N MET A 143 0.09 -17.06 -4.13
CA MET A 143 -0.23 -15.88 -4.93
C MET A 143 0.97 -15.28 -5.68
N GLY A 144 2.20 -15.72 -5.39
CA GLY A 144 3.40 -15.16 -5.99
C GLY A 144 3.86 -13.84 -5.37
N VAL A 145 3.43 -13.56 -4.14
CA VAL A 145 3.84 -12.38 -3.37
C VAL A 145 5.33 -12.47 -3.03
N GLU A 146 6.05 -11.40 -3.28
CA GLU A 146 7.48 -11.30 -2.95
C GLU A 146 7.74 -10.58 -1.62
N THR A 147 6.78 -9.79 -1.15
CA THR A 147 6.93 -8.95 0.05
C THR A 147 5.62 -8.92 0.84
N LEU A 148 5.68 -9.29 2.11
CA LEU A 148 4.64 -8.99 3.08
C LEU A 148 4.87 -7.59 3.64
N VAL A 149 3.82 -6.80 3.77
CA VAL A 149 3.84 -5.49 4.40
C VAL A 149 3.02 -5.55 5.68
N ALA A 150 3.56 -5.11 6.80
CA ALA A 150 2.87 -5.18 8.10
C ALA A 150 3.53 -4.28 9.15
N GLU A 151 2.87 -4.14 10.31
CA GLU A 151 3.43 -3.53 11.52
C GLU A 151 3.44 -4.54 12.70
N PRO A 152 4.22 -5.63 12.62
CA PRO A 152 4.22 -6.66 13.64
C PRO A 152 4.75 -6.13 14.98
N PRO A 153 4.28 -6.64 16.13
CA PRO A 153 4.89 -6.30 17.41
C PRO A 153 6.29 -6.89 17.53
N ALA A 154 7.16 -6.20 18.27
CA ALA A 154 8.61 -6.48 18.30
C ALA A 154 8.98 -7.93 18.69
N GLN A 155 8.16 -8.59 19.54
CA GLN A 155 8.44 -9.94 20.04
C GLN A 155 8.31 -11.06 19.00
N VAL A 156 7.67 -10.81 17.85
CA VAL A 156 7.44 -11.87 16.84
C VAL A 156 8.47 -11.89 15.72
N PHE A 157 9.40 -10.94 15.66
CA PHE A 157 10.36 -10.81 14.55
C PHE A 157 11.33 -11.97 14.40
N GLU A 158 11.66 -12.71 15.45
CA GLU A 158 12.51 -13.90 15.35
C GLU A 158 11.80 -15.00 14.54
N ALA A 159 10.51 -15.25 14.84
CA ALA A 159 9.69 -16.19 14.10
C ALA A 159 9.48 -15.73 12.65
N LEU A 160 9.24 -14.44 12.43
CA LEU A 160 9.04 -13.86 11.11
C LEU A 160 10.31 -13.93 10.26
N ASP A 161 11.48 -13.64 10.83
CA ASP A 161 12.76 -13.73 10.09
C ASP A 161 13.04 -15.16 9.63
N SER A 162 12.77 -16.16 10.48
CA SER A 162 12.87 -17.57 10.13
C SER A 162 11.95 -17.96 8.97
N LEU A 163 10.68 -17.51 9.00
CA LEU A 163 9.72 -17.74 7.92
C LEU A 163 10.11 -17.01 6.63
N CYS A 164 10.57 -15.76 6.71
CA CYS A 164 11.03 -15.02 5.55
C CYS A 164 12.15 -15.76 4.81
N GLN A 165 13.11 -16.34 5.55
CA GLN A 165 14.21 -17.10 4.99
C GLN A 165 13.72 -18.44 4.39
N GLU A 166 12.82 -19.16 5.08
CA GLU A 166 12.24 -20.42 4.63
C GLU A 166 11.46 -20.25 3.31
N TYR A 167 10.59 -19.25 3.27
CA TYR A 167 9.70 -19.01 2.12
C TYR A 167 10.35 -18.18 1.00
N LYS A 168 11.46 -17.51 1.28
CA LYS A 168 12.11 -16.50 0.41
C LYS A 168 11.16 -15.33 0.08
N ILE A 169 10.42 -14.88 1.09
CA ILE A 169 9.49 -13.75 1.04
C ILE A 169 10.00 -12.70 2.01
N ASN A 170 10.06 -11.45 1.58
CA ASN A 170 10.48 -10.35 2.46
C ASN A 170 9.35 -9.91 3.39
N LEU A 171 9.72 -9.34 4.54
CA LEU A 171 8.82 -8.58 5.39
C LEU A 171 9.27 -7.12 5.44
N ALA A 172 8.43 -6.24 4.92
CA ALA A 172 8.64 -4.80 4.94
C ALA A 172 7.77 -4.16 6.04
N ILE A 173 8.42 -3.53 7.00
CA ILE A 173 7.77 -2.89 8.14
C ILE A 173 7.21 -1.55 7.69
N HIS A 174 5.89 -1.45 7.66
CA HIS A 174 5.16 -0.23 7.35
C HIS A 174 5.15 0.72 8.56
N ASN A 175 4.96 2.01 8.32
CA ASN A 175 4.74 2.99 9.36
C ASN A 175 3.44 3.77 9.13
N HIS A 176 2.63 3.88 10.15
CA HIS A 176 1.65 4.95 10.28
C HIS A 176 2.25 6.13 11.06
N SER A 177 1.49 7.22 11.18
CA SER A 177 1.91 8.36 12.00
C SER A 177 1.99 8.01 13.49
N GLU A 178 2.74 8.79 14.26
CA GLU A 178 2.81 8.64 15.72
C GLU A 178 1.43 8.76 16.37
N ALA A 179 0.61 9.72 15.88
CA ALA A 179 -0.75 9.95 16.38
C ALA A 179 -1.68 8.76 16.15
N ALA A 180 -1.45 7.95 15.11
CA ALA A 180 -2.16 6.69 14.87
C ALA A 180 -1.69 5.55 15.81
N GLY A 181 -0.71 5.79 16.66
CA GLY A 181 -0.19 4.82 17.63
C GLY A 181 0.81 3.83 17.05
N SER A 182 1.30 4.03 15.82
CA SER A 182 2.33 3.20 15.21
C SER A 182 3.58 3.15 16.08
N LYS A 183 4.16 1.96 16.21
CA LYS A 183 5.46 1.78 16.87
C LYS A 183 6.63 2.09 15.93
N TYR A 184 6.36 2.20 14.64
CA TYR A 184 7.35 2.37 13.57
C TYR A 184 7.29 3.76 12.92
N TRP A 185 6.62 4.74 13.56
CA TRP A 185 6.40 6.09 13.05
C TRP A 185 7.67 6.86 12.64
N ARG A 186 8.85 6.38 13.03
CA ARG A 186 10.15 6.94 12.63
C ARG A 186 11.16 5.84 12.26
N PRO A 187 12.13 6.15 11.38
CA PRO A 187 13.09 5.17 10.85
C PRO A 187 13.86 4.41 11.92
N GLU A 188 14.25 5.07 13.00
CA GLU A 188 15.06 4.47 14.08
C GLU A 188 14.35 3.29 14.74
N ASN A 189 13.03 3.35 14.81
CA ASN A 189 12.24 2.26 15.39
C ASN A 189 12.21 1.03 14.47
N VAL A 190 12.17 1.25 13.14
CA VAL A 190 12.31 0.18 12.15
C VAL A 190 13.69 -0.42 12.20
N LEU A 191 14.75 0.40 12.21
CA LEU A 191 16.13 -0.05 12.25
C LEU A 191 16.43 -0.90 13.49
N ARG A 192 15.88 -0.50 14.65
CA ARG A 192 16.05 -1.25 15.90
C ARG A 192 15.55 -2.69 15.79
N VAL A 193 14.40 -2.93 15.17
CA VAL A 193 13.89 -4.30 15.01
C VAL A 193 14.54 -5.05 13.85
N CYS A 194 15.23 -4.34 12.95
CA CYS A 194 16.06 -4.96 11.90
C CYS A 194 17.44 -5.37 12.39
N GLU A 195 17.88 -4.88 13.57
CA GLU A 195 19.21 -5.16 14.11
C GLU A 195 19.38 -6.66 14.38
N GLY A 196 20.50 -7.23 13.93
CA GLY A 196 20.79 -8.66 14.07
C GLY A 196 19.97 -9.60 13.19
N ARG A 197 19.04 -9.09 12.35
CA ARG A 197 18.17 -9.90 11.49
C ARG A 197 18.63 -9.94 10.04
N SER A 198 18.14 -10.92 9.30
CA SER A 198 18.44 -11.09 7.88
C SER A 198 18.02 -9.87 7.07
N LYS A 199 18.46 -9.78 5.82
CA LYS A 199 18.06 -8.72 4.89
C LYS A 199 16.63 -8.89 4.37
N ALA A 200 15.99 -10.01 4.66
CA ALA A 200 14.57 -10.22 4.36
C ALA A 200 13.63 -9.40 5.28
N ILE A 201 14.14 -8.87 6.41
CA ILE A 201 13.44 -7.93 7.27
C ILE A 201 13.94 -6.51 7.00
N GLY A 202 13.04 -5.61 6.63
CA GLY A 202 13.37 -4.21 6.36
C GLY A 202 12.17 -3.28 6.45
N GLY A 203 12.29 -2.08 5.92
CA GLY A 203 11.24 -1.06 5.96
C GLY A 203 10.43 -0.97 4.67
N CYS A 204 9.18 -0.61 4.86
CA CYS A 204 8.28 -0.03 3.88
C CYS A 204 7.95 1.40 4.33
N PRO A 205 8.86 2.39 4.15
CA PRO A 205 8.57 3.76 4.53
C PRO A 205 7.34 4.30 3.78
N ASP A 206 6.34 4.76 4.53
CA ASP A 206 5.24 5.56 3.99
C ASP A 206 5.56 7.04 4.16
N THR A 207 5.73 7.72 3.03
CA THR A 207 6.18 9.11 2.97
C THR A 207 5.15 10.08 3.53
N GLY A 208 3.86 9.84 3.34
CA GLY A 208 2.79 10.71 3.84
C GLY A 208 2.62 10.61 5.36
N HIS A 209 2.79 9.42 5.93
CA HIS A 209 2.75 9.27 7.38
C HIS A 209 3.95 9.91 8.08
N TYR A 210 5.10 9.99 7.42
CA TYR A 210 6.20 10.83 7.93
C TYR A 210 5.82 12.31 7.95
N VAL A 211 5.24 12.82 6.85
CA VAL A 211 4.78 14.22 6.77
C VAL A 211 3.71 14.51 7.83
N ARG A 212 2.73 13.62 8.02
CA ARG A 212 1.71 13.72 9.09
C ARG A 212 2.32 13.80 10.50
N THR A 213 3.47 13.15 10.69
CA THR A 213 4.23 13.20 11.96
C THR A 213 5.14 14.44 12.08
N GLY A 214 5.29 15.23 11.01
CA GLY A 214 6.18 16.38 10.96
C GLY A 214 7.64 16.04 10.62
N LEU A 215 7.89 14.87 10.05
CA LEU A 215 9.21 14.42 9.61
C LEU A 215 9.41 14.68 8.11
N ASP A 216 10.65 15.00 7.73
CA ASP A 216 11.05 15.07 6.32
C ASP A 216 11.20 13.65 5.76
N PRO A 217 10.39 13.25 4.76
CA PRO A 217 10.47 11.91 4.19
C PRO A 217 11.83 11.60 3.57
N SER A 218 12.48 12.58 2.93
CA SER A 218 13.79 12.37 2.31
C SER A 218 14.87 12.02 3.32
N GLU A 219 14.85 12.66 4.49
CA GLU A 219 15.76 12.33 5.59
C GLU A 219 15.44 10.96 6.20
N CYS A 220 14.16 10.60 6.29
CA CYS A 220 13.73 9.28 6.75
C CYS A 220 14.22 8.17 5.80
N LEU A 221 14.10 8.37 4.49
CA LEU A 221 14.59 7.42 3.49
C LEU A 221 16.11 7.22 3.56
N LYS A 222 16.87 8.31 3.74
CA LYS A 222 18.34 8.23 3.92
C LYS A 222 18.73 7.38 5.12
N LYS A 223 18.04 7.53 6.26
CA LYS A 223 18.28 6.73 7.45
C LYS A 223 18.01 5.24 7.22
N LEU A 224 17.02 4.90 6.39
CA LEU A 224 16.68 3.51 6.06
C LEU A 224 17.55 2.90 4.95
N GLN A 225 18.60 3.60 4.49
CA GLN A 225 19.50 3.07 3.46
C GLN A 225 19.99 1.66 3.79
N GLY A 226 19.88 0.74 2.83
CA GLY A 226 20.26 -0.66 2.97
C GLY A 226 19.31 -1.54 3.77
N ARG A 227 18.15 -0.96 4.20
CA ARG A 227 17.05 -1.67 4.87
C ARG A 227 15.68 -1.39 4.25
N MET A 228 15.56 -0.56 3.21
CA MET A 228 14.31 -0.40 2.45
C MET A 228 14.07 -1.63 1.57
N ILE A 229 12.89 -2.22 1.65
CA ILE A 229 12.42 -3.33 0.81
C ILE A 229 11.45 -2.82 -0.27
N CYS A 230 10.47 -2.03 0.13
CA CYS A 230 9.55 -1.32 -0.75
C CYS A 230 9.30 0.08 -0.18
N VAL A 231 8.50 0.90 -0.84
CA VAL A 231 8.13 2.25 -0.39
C VAL A 231 6.67 2.53 -0.72
N HIS A 232 5.92 3.10 0.23
CA HIS A 232 4.61 3.67 -0.03
C HIS A 232 4.75 5.16 -0.33
N LEU A 233 4.32 5.53 -1.53
CA LEU A 233 4.30 6.91 -1.98
C LEU A 233 2.95 7.52 -1.65
N LYS A 234 2.95 8.47 -0.73
CA LYS A 234 1.78 9.23 -0.26
C LYS A 234 2.20 10.66 -0.01
N ASP A 235 1.48 11.63 -0.58
CA ASP A 235 1.67 13.04 -0.30
C ASP A 235 0.44 13.60 0.42
N VAL A 236 0.65 14.57 1.30
CA VAL A 236 -0.42 15.13 2.14
C VAL A 236 -0.37 16.65 2.14
N ALA A 237 -1.53 17.27 2.33
CA ALA A 237 -1.71 18.72 2.20
C ALA A 237 -0.98 19.55 3.27
N GLU A 238 -0.75 18.99 4.47
CA GLU A 238 -0.22 19.76 5.61
C GLU A 238 0.85 18.97 6.37
N MET A 239 1.96 19.62 6.68
CA MET A 239 3.04 19.07 7.50
C MET A 239 2.66 19.08 8.99
N GLY A 240 2.91 17.95 9.68
CA GLY A 240 2.68 17.83 11.12
C GLY A 240 1.21 17.76 11.53
N ASN A 241 0.30 17.63 10.58
CA ASN A 241 -1.13 17.43 10.86
C ASN A 241 -1.51 15.96 10.65
N PRO A 242 -1.81 15.19 11.72
CA PRO A 242 -2.19 13.78 11.61
C PRO A 242 -3.43 13.52 10.76
N GLU A 243 -4.35 14.48 10.70
CA GLU A 243 -5.62 14.40 9.95
C GLU A 243 -5.50 14.99 8.54
N SER A 244 -4.29 15.36 8.11
CA SER A 244 -4.09 15.93 6.78
C SER A 244 -4.52 14.97 5.69
N ARG A 245 -5.35 15.44 4.75
CA ARG A 245 -5.81 14.66 3.60
C ARG A 245 -4.68 14.40 2.63
N ASP A 246 -4.77 13.29 1.91
CA ASP A 246 -3.88 13.02 0.78
C ASP A 246 -4.20 13.94 -0.40
N VAL A 247 -3.16 14.26 -1.14
CA VAL A 247 -3.19 15.01 -2.40
C VAL A 247 -2.32 14.28 -3.43
N PRO A 248 -2.49 14.52 -4.74
CA PRO A 248 -1.62 13.95 -5.75
C PRO A 248 -0.14 14.24 -5.47
N LEU A 249 0.73 13.30 -5.81
CA LEU A 249 2.17 13.43 -5.59
C LEU A 249 2.70 14.73 -6.19
N GLY A 250 3.40 15.51 -5.37
CA GLY A 250 3.96 16.82 -5.74
C GLY A 250 3.04 18.01 -5.46
N GLU A 251 1.79 17.79 -5.10
CA GLU A 251 0.86 18.86 -4.71
C GLU A 251 0.83 19.12 -3.19
N GLY A 252 1.53 18.28 -2.40
CA GLY A 252 1.55 18.32 -0.95
C GLY A 252 2.85 18.84 -0.33
N LYS A 253 3.10 18.39 0.89
CA LYS A 253 4.20 18.86 1.75
C LYS A 253 5.39 17.90 1.84
N ALA A 254 5.33 16.73 1.18
CA ALA A 254 6.44 15.77 1.19
C ALA A 254 7.65 16.22 0.35
N ASN A 255 7.56 17.27 -0.44
CA ASN A 255 8.59 17.68 -1.42
C ASN A 255 8.95 16.52 -2.35
N TYR A 256 7.98 16.03 -3.11
CA TYR A 256 8.07 14.77 -3.86
C TYR A 256 9.21 14.73 -4.87
N THR A 257 9.56 15.85 -5.47
CA THR A 257 10.76 15.90 -6.33
C THR A 257 12.02 15.50 -5.55
N GLN A 258 12.16 15.95 -4.31
CA GLN A 258 13.30 15.60 -3.47
C GLN A 258 13.21 14.14 -2.97
N VAL A 259 12.02 13.65 -2.65
CA VAL A 259 11.78 12.24 -2.27
C VAL A 259 12.27 11.31 -3.39
N LEU A 260 11.82 11.54 -4.64
CA LEU A 260 12.22 10.71 -5.78
C LEU A 260 13.72 10.84 -6.10
N LYS A 261 14.30 12.04 -6.00
CA LYS A 261 15.75 12.23 -6.11
C LYS A 261 16.52 11.44 -5.05
N THR A 262 16.00 11.40 -3.83
CA THR A 262 16.62 10.65 -2.73
C THR A 262 16.57 9.14 -2.99
N LEU A 263 15.43 8.60 -3.39
CA LEU A 263 15.31 7.18 -3.79
C LEU A 263 16.30 6.83 -4.91
N ARG A 264 16.45 7.71 -5.90
CA ARG A 264 17.40 7.52 -6.99
C ARG A 264 18.86 7.56 -6.52
N ALA A 265 19.22 8.53 -5.67
CA ALA A 265 20.56 8.66 -5.11
C ALA A 265 20.94 7.47 -4.21
N LEU A 266 19.97 6.89 -3.51
CA LEU A 266 20.14 5.67 -2.71
C LEU A 266 20.19 4.40 -3.58
N ASN A 267 20.13 4.53 -4.91
CA ASN A 267 20.04 3.42 -5.86
C ASN A 267 18.92 2.41 -5.48
N PHE A 268 17.80 2.92 -4.97
CA PHE A 268 16.67 2.07 -4.62
C PHE A 268 16.11 1.39 -5.86
N ARG A 269 15.88 0.08 -5.75
CA ARG A 269 15.24 -0.75 -6.77
C ARG A 269 14.25 -1.66 -6.06
N GLY A 270 12.99 -1.63 -6.47
CA GLY A 270 11.96 -2.42 -5.79
C GLY A 270 10.55 -1.94 -6.10
N LEU A 271 9.60 -2.35 -5.26
CA LEU A 271 8.22 -1.90 -5.35
C LEU A 271 8.10 -0.45 -4.88
N VAL A 272 7.52 0.36 -5.75
CA VAL A 272 7.16 1.76 -5.51
C VAL A 272 5.63 1.81 -5.56
N THR A 273 5.01 1.80 -4.39
CA THR A 273 3.58 1.56 -4.22
C THR A 273 2.85 2.89 -4.02
N ILE A 274 1.92 3.23 -4.89
CA ILE A 274 1.02 4.37 -4.69
C ILE A 274 -0.01 3.98 -3.63
N GLU A 275 -0.13 4.80 -2.59
CA GLU A 275 -1.21 4.73 -1.62
C GLU A 275 -1.85 6.11 -1.49
N TYR A 276 -3.16 6.20 -1.73
CA TYR A 276 -3.92 7.45 -1.74
C TYR A 276 -5.23 7.25 -0.98
N GLU A 277 -5.33 7.82 0.21
CA GLU A 277 -6.42 7.52 1.14
C GLU A 277 -7.59 8.49 1.06
N HIS A 278 -7.48 9.58 0.29
CA HIS A 278 -8.56 10.55 0.16
C HIS A 278 -9.62 10.07 -0.84
N LEU A 279 -10.75 9.56 -0.33
CA LEU A 279 -11.89 9.17 -1.16
C LEU A 279 -12.58 10.42 -1.71
N SER A 280 -12.64 10.52 -3.04
CA SER A 280 -13.29 11.61 -3.76
C SER A 280 -13.81 11.12 -5.11
N PRO A 281 -14.70 11.85 -5.79
CA PRO A 281 -15.06 11.54 -7.16
C PRO A 281 -13.88 11.53 -8.14
N GLN A 282 -12.79 12.23 -7.82
CA GLN A 282 -11.57 12.35 -8.62
C GLN A 282 -10.52 11.27 -8.28
N LEU A 283 -10.80 10.32 -7.37
CA LEU A 283 -9.84 9.34 -6.88
C LEU A 283 -9.04 8.66 -8.00
N VAL A 284 -9.71 8.19 -9.05
CA VAL A 284 -9.04 7.49 -10.17
C VAL A 284 -8.10 8.42 -10.94
N GLU A 285 -8.51 9.67 -11.15
CA GLU A 285 -7.71 10.70 -11.79
C GLU A 285 -6.50 11.09 -10.93
N ASP A 286 -6.69 11.19 -9.63
CA ASP A 286 -5.61 11.52 -8.69
C ASP A 286 -4.56 10.41 -8.61
N VAL A 287 -4.99 9.14 -8.61
CA VAL A 287 -4.07 8.00 -8.73
C VAL A 287 -3.32 8.04 -10.07
N ALA A 288 -4.00 8.36 -11.17
CA ALA A 288 -3.36 8.51 -12.47
C ALA A 288 -2.30 9.61 -12.48
N LYS A 289 -2.58 10.77 -11.84
CA LYS A 289 -1.59 11.85 -11.66
C LYS A 289 -0.38 11.37 -10.86
N CYS A 290 -0.59 10.60 -9.79
CA CYS A 290 0.50 10.05 -8.98
C CYS A 290 1.41 9.15 -9.82
N VAL A 291 0.85 8.23 -10.60
CA VAL A 291 1.61 7.35 -11.49
C VAL A 291 2.37 8.15 -12.54
N LYS A 292 1.69 9.13 -13.17
CA LYS A 292 2.33 9.99 -14.17
C LYS A 292 3.47 10.79 -13.58
N PHE A 293 3.34 11.34 -12.37
CA PHE A 293 4.39 12.09 -11.70
C PHE A 293 5.67 11.26 -11.51
N VAL A 294 5.53 10.00 -11.10
CA VAL A 294 6.68 9.09 -10.94
C VAL A 294 7.32 8.77 -12.29
N GLU A 295 6.52 8.51 -13.32
CA GLU A 295 7.00 8.17 -14.65
C GLU A 295 7.70 9.36 -15.32
N ASP A 296 7.11 10.56 -15.24
CA ASP A 296 7.72 11.79 -15.77
C ASP A 296 9.08 12.07 -15.09
N PHE A 297 9.16 11.91 -13.77
CA PHE A 297 10.44 12.03 -13.07
C PHE A 297 11.44 10.99 -13.55
N ALA A 298 11.03 9.72 -13.63
CA ALA A 298 11.91 8.64 -14.08
C ALA A 298 12.45 8.89 -15.50
N ALA A 299 11.64 9.44 -16.40
CA ALA A 299 12.06 9.82 -17.75
C ALA A 299 13.20 10.87 -17.76
N THR A 300 13.25 11.74 -16.74
CA THR A 300 14.33 12.76 -16.64
C THR A 300 15.66 12.20 -16.16
N VAL A 301 15.68 11.01 -15.55
CA VAL A 301 16.86 10.41 -14.89
C VAL A 301 17.26 9.06 -15.48
N ASP A 302 16.56 8.63 -16.50
CA ASP A 302 16.79 7.37 -17.23
C ASP A 302 17.93 7.46 -18.26
N VAL A 303 18.58 8.61 -18.35
CA VAL A 303 19.62 8.93 -19.31
C VAL A 303 21.01 8.59 -18.79
#